data_f339aeb898276971fcadc222404a4cdb
#
_entry.id   f339aeb898276971fcadc222404a4cdb
#
_cell.length_a   1.000
_cell.length_b   1.000
_cell.length_c   1.000
_cell.angle_alpha   90.00
_cell.angle_beta   90.00
_cell.angle_gamma   90.00
#
_symmetry.space_group_name_H-M   'P 1'
#
loop_
_entity.id
_entity.type
_entity.pdbx_description
1 polymer ?
#
loop_
_entity_poly.entity_id
_entity_poly.type
_entity_poly.pdbx_seq_one_letter_code
_entity_poly.pdbx_strand_id
1 'polypeptide(L)'
;MIFPIPNVLHCPLSTALKRLNEYEVQAIEVETDEYPPDTVISYYPSSGKLLVKVAKAPKDSFSLDKNIAYVQRLGYVTGRESVNKEVLERGSANMTDLGIVVSTPSKFLYLYGDTFSGRDVNDGYWNSNFIAYNEKPLNLKDGLRFSGVVCDEHGMIKPIAQGLHHRNKEENFKDYTKEVTKIPTGGIYLDGYVYIFMMHVRYWGKPGEWFVTSNVCYKAKEDELNNFHRVEGLEFKESFSPRFGQIYPFIDGEYVYFLAIPGGRLGHISLLRVKKNDFKNLDEYELLVDKDTFMNLKEGLKLPPYYLVKEQAGEPSIMFNKYLNKWVISTLTRDGLKFYLSPSLSEEFKESMLVLNGKEVPSCYGGFVHSEFTKWNGQKMYLQISQWSPIYNTSLYEVVFNRKDEKYE
;
A
#
# COMPACT_ATOMS: atom_id res chain seq x y z
N MET A 1 -10.73 21.02 -51.10
CA MET A 1 -9.80 21.60 -50.12
C MET A 1 -9.50 20.50 -49.11
N ILE A 2 -8.25 20.03 -49.02
CA ILE A 2 -7.86 19.08 -47.96
C ILE A 2 -7.57 19.97 -46.74
N PHE A 3 -8.49 20.05 -45.80
CA PHE A 3 -8.24 20.71 -44.53
C PHE A 3 -7.13 19.94 -43.79
N PRO A 4 -6.17 20.60 -43.12
CA PRO A 4 -5.19 19.92 -42.33
C PRO A 4 -5.91 19.19 -41.20
N ILE A 5 -5.65 17.88 -41.05
CA ILE A 5 -6.23 17.05 -39.97
C ILE A 5 -5.80 17.64 -38.62
N PRO A 6 -6.76 18.02 -37.73
CA PRO A 6 -6.44 18.53 -36.42
C PRO A 6 -5.63 17.51 -35.60
N ASN A 7 -4.69 18.00 -34.79
CA ASN A 7 -3.96 17.11 -33.88
C ASN A 7 -4.89 16.62 -32.76
N VAL A 8 -5.08 15.31 -32.69
CA VAL A 8 -5.90 14.61 -31.67
C VAL A 8 -5.12 13.56 -30.88
N LEU A 9 -3.79 13.51 -31.04
CA LEU A 9 -2.95 12.58 -30.24
C LEU A 9 -3.10 12.87 -28.74
N HIS A 10 -3.18 11.80 -27.98
CA HIS A 10 -3.25 11.78 -26.52
C HIS A 10 -4.47 12.46 -25.89
N CYS A 11 -5.45 12.92 -26.68
CA CYS A 11 -6.71 13.38 -26.11
C CYS A 11 -7.74 12.23 -25.96
N PRO A 12 -8.79 12.42 -25.11
CA PRO A 12 -9.92 11.50 -25.04
C PRO A 12 -10.60 11.35 -26.41
N LEU A 13 -11.15 10.16 -26.70
CA LEU A 13 -11.87 9.92 -27.95
C LEU A 13 -13.02 10.90 -28.15
N SER A 14 -13.77 11.23 -27.11
CA SER A 14 -14.86 12.23 -27.18
C SER A 14 -14.40 13.61 -27.64
N THR A 15 -13.22 14.03 -27.17
CA THR A 15 -12.56 15.26 -27.60
C THR A 15 -12.05 15.17 -29.05
N ALA A 16 -11.45 14.03 -29.43
CA ALA A 16 -10.99 13.80 -30.78
C ALA A 16 -12.15 13.86 -31.77
N LEU A 17 -13.28 13.23 -31.48
CA LEU A 17 -14.46 13.25 -32.34
C LEU A 17 -15.03 14.66 -32.53
N LYS A 18 -15.01 15.50 -31.49
CA LYS A 18 -15.42 16.92 -31.62
C LYS A 18 -14.50 17.72 -32.57
N ARG A 19 -13.19 17.49 -32.48
CA ARG A 19 -12.18 18.17 -33.33
C ARG A 19 -12.19 17.66 -34.78
N LEU A 20 -12.62 16.39 -34.96
CA LEU A 20 -12.66 15.70 -36.24
C LEU A 20 -14.08 15.66 -36.84
N ASN A 21 -14.97 16.56 -36.44
CA ASN A 21 -16.38 16.56 -36.84
C ASN A 21 -16.61 16.69 -38.36
N GLU A 22 -15.61 17.19 -39.15
CA GLU A 22 -15.64 17.28 -40.59
C GLU A 22 -15.15 16.00 -41.30
N TYR A 23 -14.72 15.00 -40.55
CA TYR A 23 -14.19 13.74 -41.08
C TYR A 23 -15.10 12.56 -40.73
N GLU A 24 -15.19 11.61 -41.65
CA GLU A 24 -15.76 10.31 -41.30
C GLU A 24 -14.74 9.52 -40.46
N VAL A 25 -14.99 9.39 -39.16
CA VAL A 25 -14.08 8.76 -38.20
C VAL A 25 -14.50 7.33 -37.93
N GLN A 26 -13.52 6.41 -37.97
CA GLN A 26 -13.67 5.04 -37.52
C GLN A 26 -12.70 4.82 -36.37
N ALA A 27 -13.23 4.60 -35.13
CA ALA A 27 -12.43 4.28 -33.98
C ALA A 27 -12.08 2.79 -33.98
N ILE A 28 -10.85 2.44 -33.61
CA ILE A 28 -10.33 1.09 -33.43
C ILE A 28 -9.74 1.01 -32.03
N GLU A 29 -10.32 0.16 -31.19
CA GLU A 29 -9.80 -0.11 -29.84
C GLU A 29 -8.54 -0.96 -29.91
N VAL A 30 -7.51 -0.59 -29.11
CA VAL A 30 -6.24 -1.30 -28.99
C VAL A 30 -5.95 -1.54 -27.52
N GLU A 31 -5.85 -2.79 -27.11
CA GLU A 31 -5.44 -3.14 -25.76
C GLU A 31 -4.00 -2.67 -25.52
N THR A 32 -3.79 -1.86 -24.47
CA THR A 32 -2.46 -1.34 -24.09
C THR A 32 -2.47 -0.87 -22.63
N ASP A 33 -1.34 -1.02 -21.98
CA ASP A 33 -1.02 -0.49 -20.66
C ASP A 33 -0.10 0.75 -20.71
N GLU A 34 0.27 1.18 -21.94
CA GLU A 34 1.15 2.34 -22.16
C GLU A 34 0.39 3.68 -22.09
N TYR A 35 -0.92 3.64 -22.30
CA TYR A 35 -1.79 4.81 -22.27
C TYR A 35 -3.05 4.54 -21.43
N PRO A 36 -3.58 5.56 -20.75
CA PRO A 36 -4.89 5.43 -20.10
C PRO A 36 -5.96 5.02 -21.12
N PRO A 37 -6.96 4.21 -20.74
CA PRO A 37 -8.11 3.92 -21.59
C PRO A 37 -8.77 5.20 -22.13
N ASP A 38 -9.39 5.09 -23.30
CA ASP A 38 -10.01 6.23 -24.04
C ASP A 38 -9.02 7.27 -24.58
N THR A 39 -7.73 6.95 -24.62
CA THR A 39 -6.69 7.83 -25.19
C THR A 39 -6.48 7.54 -26.67
N VAL A 40 -6.51 8.56 -27.52
CA VAL A 40 -6.12 8.46 -28.94
C VAL A 40 -4.60 8.25 -29.01
N ILE A 41 -4.17 7.08 -29.47
CA ILE A 41 -2.75 6.68 -29.56
C ILE A 41 -2.16 6.88 -30.94
N SER A 42 -2.98 6.84 -31.97
CA SER A 42 -2.61 7.21 -33.36
C SER A 42 -3.83 7.47 -34.21
N TYR A 43 -3.66 8.19 -35.32
CA TYR A 43 -4.70 8.38 -36.34
C TYR A 43 -4.07 8.53 -37.72
N TYR A 44 -4.76 8.04 -38.74
CA TYR A 44 -4.29 8.13 -40.14
C TYR A 44 -5.45 7.97 -41.12
N PRO A 45 -5.37 8.60 -42.32
CA PRO A 45 -6.36 8.42 -43.39
C PRO A 45 -6.30 6.99 -43.94
N SER A 46 -7.47 6.39 -44.21
CA SER A 46 -7.60 5.08 -44.86
C SER A 46 -8.95 4.99 -45.60
N SER A 47 -8.93 4.71 -46.90
CA SER A 47 -10.13 4.44 -47.72
C SER A 47 -11.26 5.47 -47.58
N GLY A 48 -10.90 6.76 -47.53
CA GLY A 48 -11.87 7.86 -47.40
C GLY A 48 -12.32 8.19 -46.00
N LYS A 49 -11.88 7.44 -45.00
CA LYS A 49 -12.15 7.64 -43.57
C LYS A 49 -10.88 7.98 -42.81
N LEU A 50 -11.05 8.50 -41.60
CA LEU A 50 -9.95 8.70 -40.67
C LEU A 50 -10.03 7.59 -39.64
N LEU A 51 -9.03 6.69 -39.63
CA LEU A 51 -8.90 5.64 -38.62
C LEU A 51 -8.25 6.22 -37.36
N VAL A 52 -8.88 6.06 -36.24
CA VAL A 52 -8.39 6.55 -34.91
C VAL A 52 -8.21 5.37 -34.00
N LYS A 53 -6.96 5.05 -33.65
CA LYS A 53 -6.66 4.02 -32.65
C LYS A 53 -6.80 4.59 -31.24
N VAL A 54 -7.53 3.89 -30.40
CA VAL A 54 -7.87 4.30 -29.02
C VAL A 54 -7.43 3.24 -28.04
N ALA A 55 -6.77 3.66 -26.98
CA ALA A 55 -6.37 2.76 -25.90
C ALA A 55 -7.61 2.16 -25.21
N LYS A 56 -7.57 0.86 -24.97
CA LYS A 56 -8.56 0.09 -24.24
C LYS A 56 -7.93 -0.59 -23.02
N ALA A 57 -8.72 -0.76 -21.97
CA ALA A 57 -8.31 -1.53 -20.81
C ALA A 57 -7.90 -2.98 -21.19
N PRO A 58 -6.90 -3.56 -20.52
CA PRO A 58 -6.48 -4.95 -20.75
C PRO A 58 -7.63 -5.93 -20.56
N LYS A 59 -7.62 -7.05 -21.33
CA LYS A 59 -8.70 -8.02 -21.35
C LYS A 59 -8.96 -8.68 -19.99
N ASP A 60 -7.89 -8.97 -19.23
CA ASP A 60 -7.96 -9.65 -17.94
C ASP A 60 -8.03 -8.65 -16.77
N SER A 61 -8.65 -7.49 -17.00
CA SER A 61 -8.87 -6.45 -16.01
C SER A 61 -10.36 -6.37 -15.62
N PHE A 62 -10.63 -5.76 -14.47
CA PHE A 62 -11.98 -5.51 -13.97
C PHE A 62 -12.10 -4.10 -13.36
N SER A 63 -13.31 -3.65 -13.12
CA SER A 63 -13.60 -2.42 -12.37
C SER A 63 -14.84 -2.63 -11.50
N LEU A 64 -14.76 -2.19 -10.24
CA LEU A 64 -15.85 -2.24 -9.26
C LEU A 64 -16.39 -0.85 -8.88
N ASP A 65 -15.75 0.20 -9.38
CA ASP A 65 -16.15 1.60 -9.11
C ASP A 65 -16.14 2.42 -10.40
N LYS A 66 -17.15 3.27 -10.55
CA LYS A 66 -17.31 4.12 -11.74
C LYS A 66 -16.16 5.09 -12.00
N ASN A 67 -15.32 5.40 -11.01
CA ASN A 67 -14.17 6.29 -11.13
C ASN A 67 -12.88 5.54 -11.47
N ILE A 68 -12.90 4.20 -11.44
CA ILE A 68 -11.79 3.32 -11.78
C ILE A 68 -12.00 2.80 -13.18
N ALA A 69 -11.05 3.05 -14.08
CA ALA A 69 -11.08 2.54 -15.44
C ALA A 69 -10.85 1.02 -15.45
N TYR A 70 -9.84 0.57 -14.70
CA TYR A 70 -9.60 -0.85 -14.50
C TYR A 70 -8.65 -1.12 -13.32
N VAL A 71 -8.71 -2.35 -12.82
CA VAL A 71 -7.77 -2.99 -11.91
C VAL A 71 -7.25 -4.26 -12.59
N GLN A 72 -5.94 -4.47 -12.57
CA GLN A 72 -5.31 -5.64 -13.17
C GLN A 72 -4.19 -6.20 -12.30
N ARG A 73 -4.10 -7.52 -12.19
CA ARG A 73 -2.93 -8.19 -11.60
C ARG A 73 -1.83 -8.29 -12.64
N LEU A 74 -0.64 -7.77 -12.32
CA LEU A 74 0.54 -7.82 -13.18
C LEU A 74 1.37 -9.09 -12.96
N GLY A 75 1.24 -9.72 -11.80
CA GLY A 75 1.93 -10.98 -11.49
C GLY A 75 2.18 -11.17 -10.00
N TYR A 76 2.70 -12.35 -9.66
CA TYR A 76 3.12 -12.66 -8.30
C TYR A 76 4.46 -11.99 -7.99
N VAL A 77 4.53 -11.31 -6.83
CA VAL A 77 5.76 -10.71 -6.29
C VAL A 77 6.51 -11.71 -5.42
N THR A 78 5.76 -12.49 -4.64
CA THR A 78 6.31 -13.52 -3.75
C THR A 78 5.73 -14.89 -4.10
N GLY A 79 6.29 -15.94 -3.50
CA GLY A 79 5.89 -17.32 -3.80
C GLY A 79 6.64 -17.94 -4.99
N ARG A 80 6.39 -19.21 -5.22
CA ARG A 80 7.15 -20.07 -6.17
C ARG A 80 6.93 -19.73 -7.63
N GLU A 81 5.82 -19.08 -7.96
CA GLU A 81 5.50 -18.67 -9.33
C GLU A 81 5.84 -17.21 -9.59
N SER A 82 6.48 -16.55 -8.62
CA SER A 82 6.85 -15.15 -8.73
C SER A 82 8.06 -14.92 -9.63
N VAL A 83 8.16 -13.70 -10.13
CA VAL A 83 9.34 -13.19 -10.83
C VAL A 83 10.59 -13.14 -9.94
N ASN A 84 10.44 -13.28 -8.62
CA ASN A 84 11.49 -13.22 -7.60
C ASN A 84 11.83 -14.60 -7.00
N LYS A 85 11.31 -15.68 -7.57
CA LYS A 85 11.47 -17.05 -7.06
C LYS A 85 12.91 -17.38 -6.63
N GLU A 86 13.89 -17.15 -7.50
CA GLU A 86 15.27 -17.52 -7.21
C GLU A 86 15.90 -16.76 -6.04
N VAL A 87 15.57 -15.46 -5.90
CA VAL A 87 16.05 -14.63 -4.79
C VAL A 87 15.40 -15.06 -3.48
N LEU A 88 14.10 -15.36 -3.51
CA LEU A 88 13.33 -15.78 -2.34
C LEU A 88 13.71 -17.19 -1.88
N GLU A 89 13.87 -18.16 -2.80
CA GLU A 89 14.29 -19.51 -2.47
C GLU A 89 15.69 -19.56 -1.84
N ARG A 90 16.64 -18.77 -2.36
CA ARG A 90 17.97 -18.63 -1.75
C ARG A 90 17.93 -18.10 -0.33
N GLY A 91 17.06 -17.15 -0.05
CA GLY A 91 16.83 -16.58 1.29
C GLY A 91 15.93 -17.44 2.18
N SER A 92 15.34 -18.53 1.67
CA SER A 92 14.34 -19.36 2.35
C SER A 92 13.04 -18.61 2.70
N ALA A 93 12.57 -17.74 1.79
CA ALA A 93 11.38 -16.91 1.90
C ALA A 93 10.31 -17.32 0.88
N ASN A 94 9.84 -18.56 0.92
CA ASN A 94 8.98 -19.12 -0.13
C ASN A 94 7.52 -18.67 -0.04
N MET A 95 7.02 -18.42 1.17
CA MET A 95 5.63 -18.06 1.44
C MET A 95 5.62 -16.84 2.37
N THR A 96 4.98 -15.75 1.99
CA THR A 96 4.95 -14.51 2.78
C THR A 96 3.82 -13.59 2.33
N ASP A 97 3.57 -12.54 3.11
CA ASP A 97 2.53 -11.55 2.89
C ASP A 97 3.01 -10.09 3.06
N LEU A 98 2.11 -9.15 2.90
CA LEU A 98 2.26 -7.69 3.00
C LEU A 98 2.98 -7.07 1.78
N GLY A 99 4.18 -6.52 1.95
CA GLY A 99 4.87 -5.75 0.91
C GLY A 99 4.71 -4.24 1.09
N ILE A 100 4.79 -3.76 2.34
CA ILE A 100 4.74 -2.33 2.67
C ILE A 100 5.97 -1.64 2.11
N VAL A 101 5.78 -0.53 1.41
CA VAL A 101 6.87 0.20 0.76
C VAL A 101 7.44 1.26 1.69
N VAL A 102 8.77 1.27 1.83
CA VAL A 102 9.53 2.36 2.45
C VAL A 102 10.53 2.89 1.42
N SER A 103 10.45 4.18 1.11
CA SER A 103 11.36 4.84 0.17
C SER A 103 12.52 5.49 0.92
N THR A 104 13.73 5.18 0.51
CA THR A 104 14.97 5.81 0.97
C THR A 104 15.61 6.60 -0.19
N PRO A 105 16.67 7.37 0.01
CA PRO A 105 17.37 8.04 -1.10
C PRO A 105 17.87 7.09 -2.20
N SER A 106 18.36 5.90 -1.85
CA SER A 106 18.95 4.97 -2.81
C SER A 106 18.08 3.75 -3.14
N LYS A 107 17.10 3.41 -2.30
CA LYS A 107 16.36 2.14 -2.38
C LYS A 107 14.86 2.30 -2.16
N PHE A 108 14.12 1.32 -2.68
CA PHE A 108 12.81 0.95 -2.20
C PHE A 108 12.92 -0.31 -1.36
N LEU A 109 12.44 -0.27 -0.14
CA LEU A 109 12.36 -1.40 0.77
C LEU A 109 10.93 -1.91 0.80
N TYR A 110 10.76 -3.23 0.83
CA TYR A 110 9.47 -3.91 0.93
C TYR A 110 9.46 -4.73 2.20
N LEU A 111 8.56 -4.39 3.12
CA LEU A 111 8.45 -5.06 4.41
C LEU A 111 7.42 -6.18 4.30
N TYR A 112 7.85 -7.39 4.56
CA TYR A 112 7.01 -8.59 4.56
C TYR A 112 6.78 -9.09 5.98
N GLY A 113 5.62 -9.75 6.19
CA GLY A 113 5.22 -10.32 7.47
C GLY A 113 5.71 -11.76 7.66
N ASP A 114 4.90 -12.59 8.33
CA ASP A 114 5.22 -13.99 8.58
C ASP A 114 5.65 -14.69 7.31
N THR A 115 6.80 -15.35 7.38
CA THR A 115 7.49 -15.92 6.21
C THR A 115 7.91 -17.34 6.48
N PHE A 116 7.56 -18.25 5.58
CA PHE A 116 7.84 -19.68 5.71
C PHE A 116 8.73 -20.19 4.58
N SER A 117 9.68 -21.06 4.92
CA SER A 117 10.59 -21.66 3.94
C SER A 117 10.00 -22.87 3.22
N GLY A 118 8.89 -23.39 3.69
CA GLY A 118 8.24 -24.57 3.13
C GLY A 118 7.29 -24.29 1.96
N ARG A 119 6.30 -25.15 1.81
CA ARG A 119 5.32 -25.10 0.70
C ARG A 119 4.00 -24.50 1.12
N ASP A 120 3.76 -24.35 2.41
CA ASP A 120 2.52 -23.90 2.99
C ASP A 120 2.80 -23.07 4.25
N VAL A 121 1.77 -22.42 4.78
CA VAL A 121 1.81 -21.72 6.06
C VAL A 121 2.15 -22.71 7.16
N ASN A 122 3.07 -22.32 8.06
CA ASN A 122 3.64 -23.17 9.12
C ASN A 122 4.48 -24.37 8.62
N ASP A 123 4.87 -24.40 7.37
CA ASP A 123 5.78 -25.41 6.83
C ASP A 123 7.21 -24.87 6.76
N GLY A 124 8.17 -25.68 7.23
CA GLY A 124 9.58 -25.33 7.25
C GLY A 124 9.96 -24.34 8.34
N TYR A 125 10.99 -23.52 8.08
CA TYR A 125 11.46 -22.49 8.99
C TYR A 125 10.54 -21.27 8.93
N TRP A 126 10.21 -20.70 10.10
CA TRP A 126 9.36 -19.52 10.25
C TRP A 126 10.17 -18.29 10.67
N ASN A 127 10.21 -17.27 9.81
CA ASN A 127 10.65 -15.92 10.13
C ASN A 127 9.42 -15.02 10.34
N SER A 128 9.43 -14.18 11.35
CA SER A 128 8.32 -13.26 11.64
C SER A 128 8.18 -12.15 10.60
N ASN A 129 9.27 -11.86 9.86
CA ASN A 129 9.29 -10.78 8.87
C ASN A 129 10.62 -10.79 8.10
N PHE A 130 10.68 -10.05 7.00
CA PHE A 130 11.94 -9.75 6.31
C PHE A 130 11.80 -8.49 5.43
N ILE A 131 12.91 -8.04 4.86
CA ILE A 131 12.99 -6.95 3.90
C ILE A 131 13.51 -7.46 2.57
N ALA A 132 12.76 -7.22 1.48
CA ALA A 132 13.29 -7.21 0.12
C ALA A 132 13.54 -5.77 -0.32
N TYR A 133 14.37 -5.56 -1.36
CA TYR A 133 14.67 -4.22 -1.83
C TYR A 133 14.94 -4.14 -3.33
N ASN A 134 14.74 -2.93 -3.86
CA ASN A 134 15.24 -2.51 -5.17
C ASN A 134 16.11 -1.28 -5.02
N GLU A 135 17.19 -1.23 -5.82
CA GLU A 135 17.90 0.02 -6.07
C GLU A 135 17.04 0.96 -6.93
N LYS A 136 17.19 2.29 -6.74
CA LYS A 136 16.53 3.28 -7.58
C LYS A 136 17.34 3.57 -8.86
N PRO A 137 16.69 3.84 -9.99
CA PRO A 137 15.23 3.96 -10.23
C PRO A 137 14.53 2.62 -10.38
N LEU A 138 13.24 2.57 -10.05
CA LEU A 138 12.39 1.39 -10.18
C LEU A 138 11.75 1.31 -11.56
N ASN A 139 11.75 0.11 -12.16
CA ASN A 139 10.99 -0.21 -13.36
C ASN A 139 9.98 -1.32 -13.04
N LEU A 140 8.68 -1.02 -13.23
CA LEU A 140 7.57 -1.96 -12.98
C LEU A 140 6.97 -2.56 -14.26
N LYS A 141 7.55 -2.30 -15.43
CA LYS A 141 6.99 -2.76 -16.72
C LYS A 141 6.86 -4.30 -16.76
N ASP A 142 7.87 -5.00 -16.20
CA ASP A 142 7.92 -6.47 -16.18
C ASP A 142 7.62 -7.04 -14.78
N GLY A 143 6.80 -6.33 -13.99
CA GLY A 143 6.49 -6.66 -12.61
C GLY A 143 7.49 -6.09 -11.60
N LEU A 144 7.30 -6.40 -10.33
CA LEU A 144 8.20 -5.97 -9.25
C LEU A 144 9.31 -7.01 -9.05
N ARG A 145 10.50 -6.73 -9.60
CA ARG A 145 11.69 -7.60 -9.47
C ARG A 145 12.61 -7.05 -8.40
N PHE A 146 12.97 -7.87 -7.41
CA PHE A 146 13.89 -7.48 -6.34
C PHE A 146 15.33 -7.45 -6.82
N SER A 147 16.09 -6.44 -6.37
CA SER A 147 17.55 -6.44 -6.45
C SER A 147 18.15 -7.42 -5.44
N GLY A 148 17.48 -7.62 -4.30
CA GLY A 148 17.89 -8.56 -3.28
C GLY A 148 16.94 -8.60 -2.08
N VAL A 149 17.33 -9.39 -1.08
CA VAL A 149 16.71 -9.48 0.24
C VAL A 149 17.77 -9.24 1.32
N VAL A 150 17.36 -8.72 2.47
CA VAL A 150 18.28 -8.53 3.59
C VAL A 150 18.53 -9.87 4.25
N CYS A 151 19.82 -10.29 4.26
CA CYS A 151 20.26 -11.58 4.76
C CYS A 151 21.18 -11.46 5.96
N ASP A 152 21.30 -12.56 6.68
CA ASP A 152 22.37 -12.83 7.66
C ASP A 152 23.69 -13.26 6.95
N GLU A 153 24.69 -13.62 7.73
CA GLU A 153 25.99 -14.12 7.28
C GLU A 153 25.94 -15.47 6.54
N HIS A 154 24.85 -16.20 6.65
CA HIS A 154 24.63 -17.49 5.97
C HIS A 154 23.79 -17.35 4.69
N GLY A 155 23.40 -16.12 4.32
CA GLY A 155 22.58 -15.86 3.14
C GLY A 155 21.08 -16.13 3.34
N MET A 156 20.63 -16.40 4.57
CA MET A 156 19.24 -16.57 4.92
C MET A 156 18.59 -15.21 5.22
N ILE A 157 17.30 -15.03 4.92
CA ILE A 157 16.62 -13.79 5.28
C ILE A 157 16.79 -13.48 6.76
N LYS A 158 17.13 -12.22 7.06
CA LYS A 158 17.27 -11.74 8.42
C LYS A 158 16.03 -10.94 8.82
N PRO A 159 15.31 -11.35 9.88
CA PRO A 159 14.16 -10.58 10.36
C PRO A 159 14.60 -9.24 10.96
N ILE A 160 13.77 -8.21 10.81
CA ILE A 160 13.91 -6.91 11.50
C ILE A 160 13.91 -7.15 13.00
N ALA A 161 12.94 -7.94 13.46
CA ALA A 161 12.82 -8.42 14.83
C ALA A 161 12.07 -9.75 14.83
N GLN A 162 12.69 -10.79 15.38
CA GLN A 162 12.09 -12.11 15.48
C GLN A 162 11.07 -12.15 16.63
N GLY A 163 9.91 -12.78 16.39
CA GLY A 163 8.94 -13.10 17.42
C GLY A 163 9.40 -14.24 18.32
N LEU A 164 8.73 -14.42 19.44
CA LEU A 164 9.02 -15.51 20.39
C LEU A 164 8.44 -16.86 19.96
N HIS A 165 7.58 -16.85 18.95
CA HIS A 165 6.92 -18.04 18.37
C HIS A 165 6.22 -18.94 19.40
N HIS A 166 5.63 -18.32 20.44
CA HIS A 166 4.74 -19.07 21.33
C HIS A 166 3.58 -19.63 20.52
N ARG A 167 3.08 -20.80 20.92
CA ARG A 167 1.91 -21.40 20.28
C ARG A 167 0.72 -20.44 20.35
N ASN A 168 0.00 -20.36 19.25
CA ASN A 168 -1.23 -19.55 19.15
C ASN A 168 -2.37 -20.23 19.91
N LYS A 169 -2.58 -19.83 21.17
CA LYS A 169 -3.63 -20.35 22.06
C LYS A 169 -4.50 -19.22 22.57
N GLU A 170 -5.80 -19.47 22.71
CA GLU A 170 -6.76 -18.47 23.18
C GLU A 170 -6.39 -17.86 24.54
N GLU A 171 -5.80 -18.65 25.44
CA GLU A 171 -5.33 -18.20 26.74
C GLU A 171 -4.25 -17.10 26.66
N ASN A 172 -3.51 -17.01 25.53
CA ASN A 172 -2.45 -16.02 25.35
C ASN A 172 -2.98 -14.58 25.38
N PHE A 173 -4.23 -14.33 24.99
CA PHE A 173 -4.75 -12.96 24.98
C PHE A 173 -4.79 -12.31 26.35
N LYS A 174 -4.77 -13.11 27.42
CA LYS A 174 -4.70 -12.67 28.83
C LYS A 174 -3.27 -12.54 29.35
N ASP A 175 -2.29 -13.12 28.66
CA ASP A 175 -0.89 -13.14 29.07
C ASP A 175 -0.01 -12.31 28.13
N TYR A 176 0.33 -11.11 28.56
CA TYR A 176 1.14 -10.15 27.79
C TYR A 176 2.58 -10.61 27.53
N THR A 177 3.05 -11.69 28.22
CA THR A 177 4.36 -12.30 27.98
C THR A 177 4.34 -13.28 26.80
N LYS A 178 3.17 -13.71 26.35
CA LYS A 178 3.01 -14.64 25.23
C LYS A 178 2.96 -13.89 23.92
N GLU A 179 4.04 -13.95 23.17
CA GLU A 179 4.17 -13.37 21.85
C GLU A 179 4.28 -14.48 20.81
N VAL A 180 3.45 -14.42 19.78
CA VAL A 180 3.47 -15.35 18.66
C VAL A 180 4.46 -14.86 17.60
N THR A 181 4.29 -13.62 17.12
CA THR A 181 5.10 -13.06 16.03
C THR A 181 5.18 -11.53 16.12
N LYS A 182 6.04 -10.93 15.27
CA LYS A 182 6.19 -9.50 15.09
C LYS A 182 5.99 -9.14 13.61
N ILE A 183 4.97 -8.35 13.33
CA ILE A 183 4.55 -8.01 11.97
C ILE A 183 4.78 -6.52 11.69
N PRO A 184 5.45 -6.14 10.59
CA PRO A 184 5.59 -4.75 10.22
C PRO A 184 4.23 -4.15 9.85
N THR A 185 3.99 -2.92 10.30
CA THR A 185 2.76 -2.16 10.01
C THR A 185 3.01 -0.90 9.20
N GLY A 186 4.25 -0.45 9.12
CA GLY A 186 4.67 0.69 8.33
C GLY A 186 6.11 1.08 8.60
N GLY A 187 6.64 2.00 7.79
CA GLY A 187 7.99 2.51 7.99
C GLY A 187 8.24 3.81 7.24
N ILE A 188 9.25 4.53 7.67
CA ILE A 188 9.74 5.77 7.03
C ILE A 188 11.27 5.81 7.02
N TYR A 189 11.81 6.63 6.12
CA TYR A 189 13.19 7.08 6.17
C TYR A 189 13.25 8.50 6.74
N LEU A 190 14.05 8.69 7.76
CA LEU A 190 14.25 9.99 8.42
C LEU A 190 15.69 10.12 8.92
N ASP A 191 16.38 11.20 8.56
CA ASP A 191 17.72 11.57 9.05
C ASP A 191 18.77 10.43 8.97
N GLY A 192 18.83 9.73 7.83
CA GLY A 192 19.80 8.65 7.58
C GLY A 192 19.39 7.27 8.11
N TYR A 193 18.23 7.18 8.77
CA TYR A 193 17.74 5.94 9.35
C TYR A 193 16.42 5.49 8.71
N VAL A 194 16.27 4.18 8.58
CA VAL A 194 15.00 3.53 8.31
C VAL A 194 14.34 3.18 9.64
N TYR A 195 13.14 3.69 9.88
CA TYR A 195 12.32 3.39 11.05
C TYR A 195 11.16 2.50 10.63
N ILE A 196 10.96 1.39 11.32
CA ILE A 196 9.91 0.42 11.04
C ILE A 196 9.09 0.19 12.31
N PHE A 197 7.78 0.34 12.19
CA PHE A 197 6.81 0.07 13.25
C PHE A 197 6.30 -1.36 13.12
N MET A 198 6.29 -2.10 14.23
CA MET A 198 5.96 -3.51 14.26
C MET A 198 4.97 -3.80 15.36
N MET A 199 3.85 -4.42 15.02
CA MET A 199 2.93 -4.96 16.03
C MET A 199 3.47 -6.28 16.59
N HIS A 200 3.43 -6.40 17.90
CA HIS A 200 3.76 -7.62 18.64
C HIS A 200 2.48 -8.42 18.90
N VAL A 201 2.28 -9.46 18.11
CA VAL A 201 1.06 -10.28 18.14
C VAL A 201 1.19 -11.33 19.23
N ARG A 202 0.28 -11.32 20.20
CA ARG A 202 0.21 -12.33 21.27
C ARG A 202 -0.76 -13.47 20.98
N TYR A 203 -1.77 -13.21 20.13
CA TYR A 203 -2.77 -14.21 19.77
C TYR A 203 -3.40 -13.90 18.42
N TRP A 204 -3.46 -14.88 17.54
CA TRP A 204 -4.27 -14.86 16.33
C TRP A 204 -5.64 -15.44 16.66
N GLY A 205 -6.66 -14.59 16.75
CA GLY A 205 -8.05 -14.99 16.95
C GLY A 205 -8.71 -15.46 15.65
N LYS A 206 -10.01 -15.18 15.50
CA LYS A 206 -10.68 -15.35 14.22
C LYS A 206 -10.11 -14.41 13.17
N PRO A 207 -10.33 -14.67 11.86
CA PRO A 207 -9.90 -13.74 10.81
C PRO A 207 -10.33 -12.30 11.09
N GLY A 208 -9.35 -11.38 11.20
CA GLY A 208 -9.56 -9.99 11.55
C GLY A 208 -9.61 -9.68 13.06
N GLU A 209 -9.47 -10.67 13.94
CA GLU A 209 -9.56 -10.52 15.40
C GLU A 209 -8.27 -10.94 16.10
N TRP A 210 -7.15 -10.28 15.83
CA TRP A 210 -5.91 -10.57 16.53
C TRP A 210 -5.60 -9.56 17.64
N PHE A 211 -4.88 -10.03 18.66
CA PHE A 211 -4.52 -9.27 19.85
C PHE A 211 -3.03 -8.95 19.83
N VAL A 212 -2.69 -7.72 20.14
CA VAL A 212 -1.31 -7.23 20.20
C VAL A 212 -0.97 -6.78 21.62
N THR A 213 0.29 -6.84 21.99
CA THR A 213 0.77 -6.28 23.25
C THR A 213 1.16 -4.82 23.09
N SER A 214 1.78 -4.51 21.96
CA SER A 214 2.26 -3.17 21.63
C SER A 214 2.58 -3.05 20.14
N ASN A 215 2.74 -1.82 19.67
CA ASN A 215 3.44 -1.49 18.44
C ASN A 215 4.75 -0.80 18.80
N VAL A 216 5.87 -1.34 18.31
CA VAL A 216 7.23 -0.93 18.68
C VAL A 216 7.98 -0.45 17.46
N CYS A 217 8.72 0.66 17.60
CA CYS A 217 9.58 1.17 16.55
C CYS A 217 10.98 0.54 16.62
N TYR A 218 11.46 0.08 15.47
CA TYR A 218 12.84 -0.38 15.23
C TYR A 218 13.52 0.54 14.23
N LYS A 219 14.84 0.69 14.30
CA LYS A 219 15.63 1.49 13.36
C LYS A 219 16.91 0.80 12.95
N ALA A 220 17.34 1.06 11.73
CA ALA A 220 18.69 0.75 11.22
C ALA A 220 19.15 1.91 10.33
N LYS A 221 20.45 2.04 10.08
CA LYS A 221 20.93 2.90 9.01
C LYS A 221 20.62 2.29 7.65
N GLU A 222 20.48 3.11 6.62
CA GLU A 222 20.14 2.65 5.27
C GLU A 222 21.18 1.67 4.70
N ASP A 223 22.45 1.80 5.07
CA ASP A 223 23.55 0.93 4.65
C ASP A 223 23.76 -0.29 5.57
N GLU A 224 23.06 -0.37 6.70
CA GLU A 224 23.15 -1.43 7.71
C GLU A 224 21.78 -2.11 7.97
N LEU A 225 21.01 -2.40 6.92
CA LEU A 225 19.64 -2.94 7.03
C LEU A 225 19.56 -4.32 7.70
N ASN A 226 20.65 -5.00 7.90
CA ASN A 226 20.72 -6.23 8.67
C ASN A 226 20.93 -6.00 10.18
N ASN A 227 20.90 -4.76 10.66
CA ASN A 227 21.23 -4.40 12.03
C ASN A 227 20.18 -3.46 12.66
N PHE A 228 18.93 -3.92 12.71
CA PHE A 228 17.85 -3.19 13.34
C PHE A 228 17.92 -3.26 14.86
N HIS A 229 17.68 -2.11 15.51
CA HIS A 229 17.60 -1.99 16.96
C HIS A 229 16.29 -1.33 17.36
N ARG A 230 15.73 -1.74 18.49
CA ARG A 230 14.56 -1.09 19.09
C ARG A 230 14.87 0.38 19.41
N VAL A 231 13.95 1.27 19.10
CA VAL A 231 14.00 2.69 19.52
C VAL A 231 13.46 2.77 20.93
N GLU A 232 14.32 3.10 21.89
CA GLU A 232 13.91 3.20 23.28
C GLU A 232 12.89 4.33 23.46
N GLY A 233 11.84 4.05 24.25
CA GLY A 233 10.77 5.01 24.54
C GLY A 233 9.72 5.16 23.43
N LEU A 234 9.94 4.64 22.21
CA LEU A 234 8.95 4.71 21.13
C LEU A 234 8.19 3.39 20.99
N GLU A 235 7.23 3.22 21.88
CA GLU A 235 6.36 2.05 21.97
C GLU A 235 4.93 2.46 22.32
N PHE A 236 3.98 2.00 21.54
CA PHE A 236 2.55 2.17 21.79
C PHE A 236 2.00 0.89 22.41
N LYS A 237 1.92 0.85 23.75
CA LYS A 237 1.41 -0.32 24.50
C LYS A 237 -0.10 -0.39 24.43
N GLU A 238 -0.65 -1.60 24.26
CA GLU A 238 -2.11 -1.83 24.30
C GLU A 238 -2.70 -1.40 25.65
N SER A 239 -1.96 -1.58 26.76
CA SER A 239 -2.36 -1.12 28.08
C SER A 239 -2.46 0.42 28.21
N PHE A 240 -1.75 1.18 27.38
CA PHE A 240 -1.88 2.64 27.30
C PHE A 240 -3.10 3.03 26.47
N SER A 241 -3.27 2.43 25.30
CA SER A 241 -4.45 2.55 24.45
C SER A 241 -4.50 1.45 23.40
N PRO A 242 -5.61 0.69 23.29
CA PRO A 242 -5.76 -0.32 22.25
C PRO A 242 -5.85 0.27 20.83
N ARG A 243 -5.99 1.58 20.68
CA ARG A 243 -6.16 2.27 19.38
C ARG A 243 -4.93 2.23 18.49
N PHE A 244 -3.76 1.83 19.01
CA PHE A 244 -2.47 1.95 18.34
C PHE A 244 -1.79 0.60 18.09
N GLY A 245 -2.58 -0.43 17.85
CA GLY A 245 -2.06 -1.79 17.56
C GLY A 245 -1.36 -1.90 16.21
N GLN A 246 -1.83 -1.16 15.19
CA GLN A 246 -1.21 -1.06 13.89
C GLN A 246 -0.95 0.42 13.59
N ILE A 247 0.28 0.76 13.22
CA ILE A 247 0.73 2.13 12.99
C ILE A 247 1.40 2.22 11.64
N TYR A 248 0.90 3.12 10.78
CA TYR A 248 1.49 3.42 9.48
C TYR A 248 2.00 4.87 9.46
N PRO A 249 3.33 5.09 9.54
CA PRO A 249 3.92 6.42 9.52
C PRO A 249 4.06 6.95 8.09
N PHE A 250 3.97 8.26 7.93
CA PHE A 250 4.30 8.99 6.69
C PHE A 250 4.74 10.42 7.01
N ILE A 251 5.44 11.05 6.07
CA ILE A 251 5.96 12.39 6.25
C ILE A 251 5.19 13.37 5.36
N ASP A 252 4.75 14.49 5.96
CA ASP A 252 4.24 15.64 5.24
C ASP A 252 4.72 16.95 5.91
N GLY A 253 5.39 17.81 5.13
CA GLY A 253 6.00 19.04 5.64
C GLY A 253 6.96 18.79 6.80
N GLU A 254 6.75 19.49 7.90
CA GLU A 254 7.58 19.43 9.13
C GLU A 254 7.19 18.30 10.08
N TYR A 255 6.13 17.55 9.75
CA TYR A 255 5.60 16.52 10.63
C TYR A 255 5.82 15.11 10.09
N VAL A 256 5.95 14.18 11.03
CA VAL A 256 5.65 12.77 10.82
C VAL A 256 4.24 12.53 11.31
N TYR A 257 3.40 12.04 10.42
CA TYR A 257 2.02 11.62 10.70
C TYR A 257 1.93 10.11 10.82
N PHE A 258 0.89 9.63 11.51
CA PHE A 258 0.66 8.21 11.70
C PHE A 258 -0.83 7.90 11.56
N LEU A 259 -1.18 7.03 10.61
CA LEU A 259 -2.45 6.34 10.68
C LEU A 259 -2.36 5.27 11.76
N ALA A 260 -3.36 5.16 12.61
CA ALA A 260 -3.37 4.17 13.68
C ALA A 260 -4.74 3.51 13.81
N ILE A 261 -4.73 2.19 13.97
CA ILE A 261 -5.91 1.37 14.28
C ILE A 261 -5.58 0.38 15.41
N PRO A 262 -6.57 -0.17 16.11
CA PRO A 262 -6.39 -1.31 17.01
C PRO A 262 -5.73 -2.52 16.33
N GLY A 263 -5.32 -3.50 17.09
CA GLY A 263 -5.06 -4.84 16.55
C GLY A 263 -6.30 -5.41 15.87
N GLY A 264 -6.10 -6.20 14.81
CA GLY A 264 -7.20 -6.72 14.01
C GLY A 264 -7.72 -5.75 12.94
N ARG A 265 -8.91 -6.04 12.40
CA ARG A 265 -9.57 -5.31 11.32
C ARG A 265 -10.95 -4.76 11.73
N LEU A 266 -11.15 -4.54 13.03
CA LEU A 266 -12.43 -4.11 13.60
C LEU A 266 -12.41 -2.68 14.11
N GLY A 267 -11.28 -2.00 13.97
CA GLY A 267 -11.09 -0.62 14.43
C GLY A 267 -11.33 0.43 13.35
N HIS A 268 -11.24 1.68 13.78
CA HIS A 268 -11.39 2.87 12.94
C HIS A 268 -10.05 3.61 12.86
N ILE A 269 -9.81 4.36 11.78
CA ILE A 269 -8.52 5.01 11.54
C ILE A 269 -8.46 6.33 12.31
N SER A 270 -7.53 6.42 13.25
CA SER A 270 -7.11 7.65 13.95
C SER A 270 -5.89 8.27 13.27
N LEU A 271 -5.64 9.56 13.51
CA LEU A 271 -4.46 10.28 13.04
C LEU A 271 -3.68 10.85 14.21
N LEU A 272 -2.39 10.55 14.27
CA LEU A 272 -1.42 11.21 15.15
C LEU A 272 -0.42 11.99 14.31
N ARG A 273 0.29 12.93 14.95
CA ARG A 273 1.46 13.58 14.37
C ARG A 273 2.48 13.95 15.44
N VAL A 274 3.70 14.17 15.00
CA VAL A 274 4.78 14.74 15.81
C VAL A 274 5.72 15.53 14.89
N LYS A 275 6.35 16.60 15.38
CA LYS A 275 7.41 17.25 14.61
C LYS A 275 8.59 16.32 14.38
N LYS A 276 9.23 16.38 13.22
CA LYS A 276 10.37 15.52 12.87
C LYS A 276 11.48 15.52 13.93
N ASN A 277 11.79 16.69 14.49
CA ASN A 277 12.83 16.83 15.52
C ASN A 277 12.50 16.13 16.84
N ASP A 278 11.20 15.95 17.11
CA ASP A 278 10.68 15.35 18.34
C ASP A 278 10.22 13.89 18.13
N PHE A 279 10.52 13.32 16.95
CA PHE A 279 10.01 11.99 16.51
C PHE A 279 10.18 10.87 17.54
N LYS A 280 11.28 10.90 18.33
CA LYS A 280 11.55 9.86 19.33
C LYS A 280 10.93 10.15 20.72
N ASN A 281 10.32 11.31 20.89
CA ASN A 281 9.71 11.72 22.14
C ASN A 281 8.19 11.55 22.12
N LEU A 282 7.69 10.45 22.67
CA LEU A 282 6.26 10.13 22.67
C LEU A 282 5.40 11.19 23.42
N ASP A 283 5.98 11.97 24.33
CA ASP A 283 5.27 13.02 25.05
C ASP A 283 4.93 14.24 24.17
N GLU A 284 5.61 14.40 23.03
CA GLU A 284 5.34 15.46 22.04
C GLU A 284 4.36 15.06 20.95
N TYR A 285 3.85 13.81 21.02
CA TYR A 285 2.87 13.36 20.05
C TYR A 285 1.52 14.02 20.27
N GLU A 286 0.88 14.36 19.16
CA GLU A 286 -0.46 14.95 19.11
C GLU A 286 -1.45 13.99 18.44
N LEU A 287 -2.67 13.97 18.94
CA LEU A 287 -3.81 13.21 18.40
C LEU A 287 -4.81 14.17 17.77
N LEU A 288 -5.29 13.86 16.57
CA LEU A 288 -6.42 14.57 15.97
C LEU A 288 -7.69 14.26 16.78
N VAL A 289 -8.30 15.29 17.36
CA VAL A 289 -9.46 15.17 18.26
C VAL A 289 -10.73 15.75 17.67
N ASP A 290 -10.61 16.61 16.66
CA ASP A 290 -11.69 17.15 15.84
C ASP A 290 -11.08 17.64 14.51
N LYS A 291 -11.93 18.01 13.53
CA LYS A 291 -11.46 18.59 12.27
C LYS A 291 -10.44 19.71 12.55
N ASP A 292 -9.26 19.59 11.93
CA ASP A 292 -8.13 20.52 12.02
C ASP A 292 -7.61 20.80 13.45
N THR A 293 -8.04 20.00 14.45
CA THR A 293 -7.69 20.22 15.85
C THR A 293 -6.86 19.06 16.39
N PHE A 294 -5.57 19.35 16.67
CA PHE A 294 -4.66 18.42 17.32
C PHE A 294 -4.44 18.79 18.79
N MET A 295 -4.30 17.79 19.63
CA MET A 295 -4.06 17.93 21.07
C MET A 295 -2.99 16.93 21.49
N ASN A 296 -2.22 17.27 22.56
CA ASN A 296 -1.27 16.31 23.12
C ASN A 296 -1.92 14.94 23.29
N LEU A 297 -1.20 13.89 22.95
CA LEU A 297 -1.72 12.51 22.86
C LEU A 297 -2.42 12.07 24.15
N LYS A 298 -1.81 12.32 25.32
CA LYS A 298 -2.36 11.91 26.63
C LYS A 298 -3.69 12.62 26.95
N GLU A 299 -3.79 13.90 26.59
CA GLU A 299 -5.01 14.67 26.80
C GLU A 299 -6.09 14.33 25.76
N GLY A 300 -5.69 14.17 24.51
CA GLY A 300 -6.58 13.78 23.42
C GLY A 300 -7.25 12.42 23.63
N LEU A 301 -6.56 11.48 24.28
CA LEU A 301 -7.14 10.16 24.60
C LEU A 301 -8.28 10.21 25.64
N LYS A 302 -8.42 11.30 26.38
CA LYS A 302 -9.51 11.52 27.33
C LYS A 302 -10.80 11.99 26.65
N LEU A 303 -10.72 12.42 25.40
CA LEU A 303 -11.84 12.91 24.60
C LEU A 303 -12.49 11.78 23.79
N PRO A 304 -13.76 11.96 23.35
CA PRO A 304 -14.36 11.08 22.37
C PRO A 304 -13.49 11.00 21.11
N PRO A 305 -13.30 9.80 20.53
CA PRO A 305 -12.41 9.64 19.40
C PRO A 305 -12.94 10.32 18.13
N TYR A 306 -12.04 11.04 17.44
CA TYR A 306 -12.25 11.51 16.08
C TYR A 306 -11.54 10.56 15.13
N TYR A 307 -12.22 10.12 14.08
CA TYR A 307 -11.70 9.16 13.13
C TYR A 307 -11.68 9.73 11.71
N LEU A 308 -10.58 9.50 10.98
CA LEU A 308 -10.49 9.81 9.55
C LEU A 308 -11.40 8.90 8.71
N VAL A 309 -11.46 7.62 9.08
CA VAL A 309 -12.33 6.62 8.47
C VAL A 309 -13.12 5.94 9.57
N LYS A 310 -14.45 6.00 9.47
CA LYS A 310 -15.40 5.46 10.47
C LYS A 310 -15.88 4.05 10.14
N GLU A 311 -15.51 3.50 8.99
CA GLU A 311 -15.70 2.09 8.68
C GLU A 311 -14.62 1.26 9.37
N GLN A 312 -14.95 0.00 9.70
CA GLN A 312 -13.96 -0.94 10.21
C GLN A 312 -12.89 -1.19 9.17
N ALA A 313 -11.64 -1.06 9.56
CA ALA A 313 -10.48 -1.00 8.69
C ALA A 313 -9.34 -1.89 9.16
N GLY A 314 -8.55 -2.39 8.22
CA GLY A 314 -7.32 -3.15 8.45
C GLY A 314 -6.19 -2.70 7.53
N GLU A 315 -4.97 -2.82 7.98
CA GLU A 315 -3.72 -2.55 7.26
C GLU A 315 -3.77 -1.24 6.43
N PRO A 316 -3.93 -0.05 7.08
CA PRO A 316 -4.05 1.20 6.36
C PRO A 316 -2.70 1.66 5.80
N SER A 317 -2.75 2.35 4.67
CA SER A 317 -1.65 3.13 4.12
C SER A 317 -2.19 4.42 3.48
N ILE A 318 -1.34 5.41 3.24
CA ILE A 318 -1.76 6.71 2.72
C ILE A 318 -0.74 7.32 1.77
N MET A 319 -1.25 8.07 0.78
CA MET A 319 -0.43 8.93 -0.07
C MET A 319 -1.24 10.13 -0.56
N PHE A 320 -0.55 11.21 -0.95
CA PHE A 320 -1.18 12.26 -1.73
C PHE A 320 -1.15 11.87 -3.22
N ASN A 321 -2.32 11.79 -3.84
CA ASN A 321 -2.46 11.48 -5.26
C ASN A 321 -2.61 12.78 -6.06
N LYS A 322 -1.62 13.11 -6.88
CA LYS A 322 -1.59 14.35 -7.66
C LYS A 322 -2.68 14.41 -8.73
N TYR A 323 -3.04 13.27 -9.34
CA TYR A 323 -4.08 13.21 -10.37
C TYR A 323 -5.46 13.52 -9.78
N LEU A 324 -5.77 12.92 -8.63
CA LEU A 324 -7.01 13.16 -7.91
C LEU A 324 -7.00 14.52 -7.17
N ASN A 325 -5.81 15.06 -6.89
CA ASN A 325 -5.56 16.21 -6.02
C ASN A 325 -6.17 15.99 -4.62
N LYS A 326 -5.97 14.78 -4.07
CA LYS A 326 -6.50 14.33 -2.78
C LYS A 326 -5.53 13.40 -2.08
N TRP A 327 -5.62 13.37 -0.78
CA TRP A 327 -5.09 12.29 0.02
C TRP A 327 -5.92 11.02 -0.22
N VAL A 328 -5.23 9.90 -0.33
CA VAL A 328 -5.82 8.58 -0.57
C VAL A 328 -5.38 7.65 0.54
N ILE A 329 -6.31 7.19 1.38
CA ILE A 329 -6.09 6.10 2.32
C ILE A 329 -6.55 4.81 1.64
N SER A 330 -5.64 3.83 1.53
CA SER A 330 -5.96 2.47 1.15
C SER A 330 -6.10 1.62 2.39
N THR A 331 -7.19 0.86 2.50
CA THR A 331 -7.44 -0.02 3.65
C THR A 331 -8.40 -1.14 3.30
N LEU A 332 -8.21 -2.30 3.95
CA LEU A 332 -9.16 -3.41 3.85
C LEU A 332 -10.38 -3.11 4.74
N THR A 333 -11.56 -3.28 4.18
CA THR A 333 -12.84 -3.19 4.88
C THR A 333 -13.61 -4.51 4.75
N ARG A 334 -14.79 -4.60 5.36
CA ARG A 334 -15.66 -5.76 5.22
C ARG A 334 -16.06 -6.04 3.76
N ASP A 335 -16.21 -5.00 2.95
CA ASP A 335 -16.64 -5.12 1.54
C ASP A 335 -15.48 -5.45 0.60
N GLY A 336 -14.23 -5.21 1.03
CA GLY A 336 -13.01 -5.37 0.26
C GLY A 336 -12.03 -4.24 0.47
N LEU A 337 -11.02 -4.14 -0.40
CA LEU A 337 -10.05 -3.05 -0.41
C LEU A 337 -10.72 -1.80 -0.95
N LYS A 338 -10.71 -0.73 -0.15
CA LYS A 338 -11.23 0.60 -0.53
C LYS A 338 -10.14 1.66 -0.52
N PHE A 339 -10.27 2.63 -1.41
CA PHE A 339 -9.63 3.93 -1.30
C PHE A 339 -10.60 4.90 -0.67
N TYR A 340 -10.18 5.59 0.38
CA TYR A 340 -10.87 6.73 0.97
C TYR A 340 -10.15 8.00 0.60
N LEU A 341 -10.89 9.05 0.25
CA LEU A 341 -10.35 10.27 -0.32
C LEU A 341 -10.77 11.51 0.47
N SER A 342 -9.81 12.41 0.68
CA SER A 342 -10.06 13.74 1.25
C SER A 342 -9.08 14.78 0.68
N PRO A 343 -9.50 16.03 0.50
CA PRO A 343 -8.57 17.12 0.16
C PRO A 343 -7.67 17.51 1.34
N SER A 344 -8.02 17.15 2.57
CA SER A 344 -7.26 17.46 3.79
C SER A 344 -6.92 16.21 4.58
N LEU A 345 -5.74 16.22 5.26
CA LEU A 345 -5.33 15.16 6.20
C LEU A 345 -6.11 15.18 7.52
N SER A 346 -6.63 16.34 7.92
CA SER A 346 -7.19 16.57 9.23
C SER A 346 -8.71 16.62 9.26
N GLU A 347 -9.36 15.99 8.27
CA GLU A 347 -10.80 15.81 8.23
C GLU A 347 -11.21 14.39 7.88
N GLU A 348 -12.47 14.05 8.10
CA GLU A 348 -13.04 12.74 7.74
C GLU A 348 -12.99 12.49 6.24
N PHE A 349 -12.47 11.33 5.84
CA PHE A 349 -12.40 10.85 4.45
C PHE A 349 -13.74 10.21 4.08
N LYS A 350 -14.67 11.02 3.55
CA LYS A 350 -16.06 10.60 3.27
C LYS A 350 -16.25 9.96 1.90
N GLU A 351 -15.44 10.35 0.93
CA GLU A 351 -15.49 9.77 -0.41
C GLU A 351 -14.73 8.45 -0.42
N SER A 352 -15.30 7.41 -1.02
CA SER A 352 -14.62 6.12 -1.12
C SER A 352 -14.85 5.46 -2.49
N MET A 353 -13.92 4.58 -2.88
CA MET A 353 -13.95 3.76 -4.09
C MET A 353 -13.64 2.32 -3.72
N LEU A 354 -14.46 1.37 -4.16
CA LEU A 354 -14.16 -0.06 -4.03
C LEU A 354 -13.18 -0.47 -5.11
N VAL A 355 -11.98 -0.89 -4.72
CA VAL A 355 -10.88 -1.26 -5.63
C VAL A 355 -11.00 -2.72 -6.03
N LEU A 356 -11.10 -3.60 -5.04
CA LEU A 356 -11.28 -5.04 -5.24
C LEU A 356 -11.96 -5.68 -4.02
N ASN A 357 -12.51 -6.86 -4.22
CA ASN A 357 -13.17 -7.62 -3.17
C ASN A 357 -12.82 -9.12 -3.24
N GLY A 358 -13.38 -9.92 -2.33
CA GLY A 358 -13.12 -11.35 -2.25
C GLY A 358 -13.66 -12.18 -3.40
N LYS A 359 -14.49 -11.64 -4.31
CA LYS A 359 -14.93 -12.34 -5.54
C LYS A 359 -13.83 -12.30 -6.60
N GLU A 360 -13.20 -11.12 -6.74
CA GLU A 360 -12.11 -10.90 -7.69
C GLU A 360 -10.79 -11.50 -7.18
N VAL A 361 -10.51 -11.31 -5.88
CA VAL A 361 -9.28 -11.77 -5.22
C VAL A 361 -9.64 -12.41 -3.87
N PRO A 362 -9.82 -13.75 -3.84
CA PRO A 362 -10.20 -14.46 -2.61
C PRO A 362 -9.21 -14.19 -1.48
N SER A 363 -9.73 -13.95 -0.26
CA SER A 363 -8.92 -13.77 0.95
C SER A 363 -7.83 -12.69 0.84
N CYS A 364 -8.10 -11.61 0.08
CA CYS A 364 -7.19 -10.49 -0.10
C CYS A 364 -7.07 -9.62 1.13
N TYR A 365 -5.91 -8.98 1.29
CA TYR A 365 -5.62 -7.96 2.30
C TYR A 365 -4.36 -7.16 1.96
N GLY A 366 -4.02 -6.15 2.80
CA GLY A 366 -2.95 -5.20 2.49
C GLY A 366 -3.41 -4.18 1.45
N GLY A 367 -2.71 -4.08 0.33
CA GLY A 367 -3.02 -3.08 -0.70
C GLY A 367 -2.38 -1.73 -0.38
N PHE A 368 -1.08 -1.77 -0.04
CA PHE A 368 -0.33 -0.59 0.39
C PHE A 368 -0.05 0.34 -0.78
N VAL A 369 -0.38 1.62 -0.60
CA VAL A 369 -0.12 2.70 -1.56
C VAL A 369 1.16 3.44 -1.22
N HIS A 370 1.85 3.96 -2.26
CA HIS A 370 3.02 4.80 -2.10
C HIS A 370 3.12 5.80 -3.26
N SER A 371 3.48 7.06 -2.99
CA SER A 371 3.48 8.14 -3.98
C SER A 371 4.43 7.92 -5.16
N GLU A 372 5.55 7.23 -4.94
CA GLU A 372 6.51 6.89 -6.00
C GLU A 372 6.11 5.65 -6.82
N PHE A 373 5.08 4.90 -6.38
CA PHE A 373 4.50 3.75 -7.10
C PHE A 373 3.32 4.18 -7.96
N THR A 374 3.55 5.19 -8.79
CA THR A 374 2.54 5.78 -9.68
C THR A 374 3.10 6.10 -11.05
N LYS A 375 2.21 6.16 -12.05
CA LYS A 375 2.47 6.74 -13.39
C LYS A 375 1.38 7.74 -13.75
N TRP A 376 1.60 8.51 -14.80
CA TRP A 376 0.64 9.49 -15.33
C TRP A 376 0.14 10.44 -14.23
N ASN A 377 1.09 10.99 -13.48
CA ASN A 377 0.83 11.90 -12.36
C ASN A 377 -0.11 11.35 -11.26
N GLY A 378 -0.16 10.02 -11.11
CA GLY A 378 -1.01 9.34 -10.12
C GLY A 378 -2.31 8.78 -10.69
N GLN A 379 -2.60 8.92 -12.00
CA GLN A 379 -3.75 8.29 -12.63
C GLN A 379 -3.61 6.75 -12.63
N LYS A 380 -2.39 6.24 -12.75
CA LYS A 380 -2.05 4.83 -12.54
C LYS A 380 -1.32 4.67 -11.21
N MET A 381 -1.79 3.77 -10.37
CA MET A 381 -1.18 3.38 -9.09
C MET A 381 -0.82 1.91 -9.10
N TYR A 382 0.28 1.56 -8.44
CA TYR A 382 0.69 0.17 -8.22
C TYR A 382 0.59 -0.19 -6.74
N LEU A 383 0.09 -1.39 -6.46
CA LEU A 383 -0.18 -1.88 -5.10
C LEU A 383 0.32 -3.31 -4.95
N GLN A 384 0.88 -3.61 -3.79
CA GLN A 384 1.10 -4.99 -3.38
C GLN A 384 -0.10 -5.47 -2.57
N ILE A 385 -0.75 -6.53 -3.05
CA ILE A 385 -1.95 -7.11 -2.45
C ILE A 385 -1.64 -8.54 -2.05
N SER A 386 -1.90 -8.87 -0.79
CA SER A 386 -1.67 -10.19 -0.22
C SER A 386 -2.90 -11.06 -0.30
N GLN A 387 -2.67 -12.37 -0.35
CA GLN A 387 -3.69 -13.41 -0.15
C GLN A 387 -3.20 -14.39 0.90
N TRP A 388 -4.09 -14.84 1.79
CA TRP A 388 -3.75 -15.92 2.72
C TRP A 388 -4.31 -17.28 2.27
N SER A 389 -5.23 -17.31 1.30
CA SER A 389 -5.82 -18.50 0.71
C SER A 389 -6.31 -18.19 -0.71
N PRO A 390 -6.19 -19.10 -1.69
CA PRO A 390 -5.62 -20.46 -1.61
C PRO A 390 -4.09 -20.51 -1.55
N ILE A 391 -3.42 -19.40 -1.80
CA ILE A 391 -1.95 -19.29 -1.82
C ILE A 391 -1.55 -18.13 -0.89
N TYR A 392 -0.63 -18.37 0.05
CA TYR A 392 -0.08 -17.35 0.93
C TYR A 392 1.05 -16.62 0.22
N ASN A 393 0.72 -15.52 -0.45
CA ASN A 393 1.67 -14.72 -1.22
C ASN A 393 1.18 -13.29 -1.45
N THR A 394 2.03 -12.50 -2.12
CA THR A 394 1.76 -11.13 -2.53
C THR A 394 1.84 -11.01 -4.05
N SER A 395 0.91 -10.26 -4.62
CA SER A 395 0.85 -9.94 -6.04
C SER A 395 0.94 -8.44 -6.27
N LEU A 396 1.51 -8.03 -7.41
CA LEU A 396 1.48 -6.66 -7.88
C LEU A 396 0.21 -6.42 -8.69
N TYR A 397 -0.52 -5.38 -8.34
CA TYR A 397 -1.68 -4.87 -9.06
C TYR A 397 -1.45 -3.47 -9.55
N GLU A 398 -2.07 -3.12 -10.66
CA GLU A 398 -2.25 -1.75 -11.08
C GLU A 398 -3.72 -1.34 -10.99
N VAL A 399 -3.95 -0.11 -10.57
CA VAL A 399 -5.25 0.56 -10.53
C VAL A 399 -5.17 1.80 -11.39
N VAL A 400 -6.05 1.93 -12.36
CA VAL A 400 -6.08 3.07 -13.28
C VAL A 400 -7.41 3.79 -13.13
N PHE A 401 -7.35 5.10 -12.83
CA PHE A 401 -8.52 5.95 -12.74
C PHE A 401 -9.01 6.38 -14.13
N ASN A 402 -10.33 6.56 -14.25
CA ASN A 402 -10.91 7.16 -15.43
C ASN A 402 -10.32 8.54 -15.70
N ARG A 403 -10.27 8.93 -16.98
CA ARG A 403 -9.89 10.29 -17.35
C ARG A 403 -10.93 11.27 -16.81
N LYS A 404 -10.43 12.37 -16.24
CA LYS A 404 -11.29 13.52 -15.96
C LYS A 404 -11.59 14.19 -17.29
N ASP A 405 -12.84 14.53 -17.55
CA ASP A 405 -13.17 15.39 -18.66
C ASP A 405 -12.37 16.69 -18.50
N GLU A 406 -11.45 16.93 -19.42
CA GLU A 406 -10.79 18.23 -19.48
C GLU A 406 -11.89 19.25 -19.81
N LYS A 407 -12.24 20.08 -18.84
CA LYS A 407 -12.99 21.30 -19.11
C LYS A 407 -12.05 22.18 -19.91
N TYR A 408 -12.21 22.19 -21.24
CA TYR A 408 -11.55 23.17 -22.08
C TYR A 408 -12.23 24.53 -21.80
N GLU A 409 -11.50 25.41 -21.11
CA GLU A 409 -11.72 26.83 -21.18
C GLU A 409 -11.18 27.39 -22.51
#